data_2bcf53135365adb4eb103274b9095eaf
#
_entry.id   2bcf53135365adb4eb103274b9095eaf
#
_cell.length_a   1.000
_cell.length_b   1.000
_cell.length_c   1.000
_cell.angle_alpha   90.00
_cell.angle_beta   90.00
_cell.angle_gamma   90.00
#
_symmetry.space_group_name_H-M   'P 1'
#
loop_
_entity.id
_entity.type
_entity.pdbx_description
1 polymer ?
#
loop_
_entity_poly.entity_id
_entity_poly.type
_entity_poly.pdbx_seq_one_letter_code
_entity_poly.pdbx_strand_id
1 'polypeptide(L)'
;MTIYGYIRVSTRDQNEDRQLAALSAYDIPARNLYLDKKSGKDFDRPAYKQMIKKLKPGDLLIVKSIDRLGRNYEEILEQWRIITKEKQADIRVLDMPLLDTSIHLDLTGTLIADIVLQLLSYVAQSERENIRQRQKEGIAAAKARGVVFGAERKEIPDDFDEWFYRWRRREITSSQMAEHCGVHVTTVYRWAKERGLPFESMTGKPSHYANKRTEAEKTPSR
;
A
#
# COMPACT_ATOMS: atom_id res chain seq x y z
N MET A 1 6.85 31.27 15.95
CA MET A 1 7.13 29.80 15.92
C MET A 1 5.98 29.10 16.61
N THR A 2 5.22 28.33 15.87
CA THR A 2 4.13 27.47 16.39
C THR A 2 4.60 26.02 16.33
N ILE A 3 4.32 25.25 17.40
CA ILE A 3 4.69 23.82 17.43
C ILE A 3 3.48 22.99 17.04
N TYR A 4 3.69 22.07 16.10
CA TYR A 4 2.73 21.08 15.62
C TYR A 4 3.22 19.67 15.93
N GLY A 5 2.30 18.77 16.26
CA GLY A 5 2.57 17.35 16.42
C GLY A 5 1.77 16.53 15.42
N TYR A 6 2.41 15.50 14.84
CA TYR A 6 1.71 14.57 13.97
C TYR A 6 1.90 13.13 14.42
N ILE A 7 0.79 12.42 14.50
CA ILE A 7 0.68 11.03 14.93
C ILE A 7 0.00 10.23 13.82
N ARG A 8 0.54 9.06 13.50
CA ARG A 8 -0.09 8.12 12.57
C ARG A 8 -0.10 6.71 13.15
N VAL A 9 -1.26 6.07 13.15
CA VAL A 9 -1.44 4.67 13.55
C VAL A 9 -2.10 3.88 12.42
N SER A 10 -1.66 2.64 12.19
CA SER A 10 -2.09 1.81 11.04
C SER A 10 -3.33 0.97 11.35
N THR A 11 -3.61 0.67 12.61
CA THR A 11 -4.78 -0.10 13.07
C THR A 11 -5.33 0.48 14.37
N ARG A 12 -6.59 0.11 14.73
CA ARG A 12 -7.22 0.53 15.99
C ARG A 12 -6.43 0.07 17.24
N ASP A 13 -5.65 -1.00 17.11
CA ASP A 13 -4.94 -1.66 18.20
C ASP A 13 -3.46 -1.27 18.32
N GLN A 14 -2.93 -0.47 17.37
CA GLN A 14 -1.60 0.10 17.54
C GLN A 14 -1.68 1.27 18.50
N ASN A 15 -1.03 1.09 19.63
CA ASN A 15 -1.02 1.99 20.75
C ASN A 15 -0.51 3.39 20.34
N GLU A 16 -1.45 4.33 20.16
CA GLU A 16 -1.14 5.75 19.94
C GLU A 16 -0.48 6.39 21.16
N ASP A 17 -0.65 5.77 22.36
CA ASP A 17 -0.16 6.28 23.63
C ASP A 17 1.35 6.49 23.64
N ARG A 18 2.12 5.61 22.97
CA ARG A 18 3.57 5.78 22.85
C ARG A 18 3.98 7.01 22.05
N GLN A 19 3.19 7.39 21.04
CA GLN A 19 3.46 8.60 20.26
C GLN A 19 2.98 9.82 21.03
N LEU A 20 1.80 9.75 21.64
CA LEU A 20 1.27 10.81 22.50
C LEU A 20 2.21 11.09 23.66
N ALA A 21 2.66 10.07 24.39
CA ALA A 21 3.62 10.21 25.49
C ALA A 21 4.94 10.84 25.03
N ALA A 22 5.45 10.48 23.85
CA ALA A 22 6.67 11.08 23.32
C ALA A 22 6.47 12.58 22.95
N LEU A 23 5.30 12.95 22.46
CA LEU A 23 5.00 14.32 22.08
C LEU A 23 4.57 15.20 23.28
N SER A 24 4.09 14.61 24.37
CA SER A 24 3.63 15.36 25.56
C SER A 24 4.74 16.16 26.24
N ALA A 25 6.02 15.77 26.05
CA ALA A 25 7.17 16.51 26.56
C ALA A 25 7.41 17.88 25.88
N TYR A 26 6.66 18.21 24.83
CA TYR A 26 6.91 19.40 24.00
C TYR A 26 5.81 20.45 24.08
N ASP A 27 4.90 20.38 25.06
CA ASP A 27 3.82 21.35 25.31
C ASP A 27 3.01 21.74 24.07
N ILE A 28 2.72 20.77 23.20
CA ILE A 28 1.97 20.99 21.96
C ILE A 28 0.49 21.21 22.29
N PRO A 29 -0.08 22.38 21.95
CA PRO A 29 -1.50 22.62 22.18
C PRO A 29 -2.36 21.57 21.47
N ALA A 30 -3.45 21.10 22.08
CA ALA A 30 -4.32 20.06 21.51
C ALA A 30 -4.82 20.40 20.09
N ARG A 31 -5.09 21.68 19.80
CA ARG A 31 -5.48 22.17 18.46
C ARG A 31 -4.40 22.02 17.39
N ASN A 32 -3.15 21.81 17.78
CA ASN A 32 -1.98 21.65 16.90
C ASN A 32 -1.50 20.19 16.86
N LEU A 33 -2.18 19.29 17.55
CA LEU A 33 -1.91 17.86 17.51
C LEU A 33 -2.83 17.20 16.47
N TYR A 34 -2.24 16.59 15.45
CA TYR A 34 -2.94 15.98 14.34
C TYR A 34 -2.76 14.48 14.36
N LEU A 35 -3.86 13.73 14.20
CA LEU A 35 -3.87 12.29 14.29
C LEU A 35 -4.63 11.68 13.11
N ASP A 36 -3.97 10.80 12.36
CA ASP A 36 -4.57 9.94 11.34
C ASP A 36 -4.60 8.47 11.79
N LYS A 37 -5.82 7.90 11.88
CA LYS A 37 -6.06 6.48 12.21
C LYS A 37 -6.54 5.79 10.93
N LYS A 38 -5.64 5.18 10.15
CA LYS A 38 -6.04 4.42 8.95
C LYS A 38 -5.12 3.26 8.65
N SER A 39 -5.73 2.12 8.31
CA SER A 39 -5.06 0.91 7.85
C SER A 39 -4.40 1.08 6.46
N GLY A 40 -3.35 0.33 6.26
CA GLY A 40 -2.31 0.41 5.23
C GLY A 40 -2.67 0.53 3.74
N LYS A 41 -3.92 0.56 3.29
CA LYS A 41 -4.24 0.66 1.85
C LYS A 41 -4.65 2.04 1.36
N ASP A 42 -5.22 2.89 2.22
CA ASP A 42 -5.66 4.24 1.84
C ASP A 42 -4.66 5.29 2.32
N PHE A 43 -4.08 6.00 1.36
CA PHE A 43 -3.15 7.11 1.60
C PHE A 43 -3.86 8.43 1.91
N ASP A 44 -5.16 8.38 2.18
CA ASP A 44 -5.89 9.57 2.58
C ASP A 44 -5.58 9.92 4.04
N ARG A 45 -4.79 10.99 4.22
CA ARG A 45 -4.36 11.55 5.51
C ARG A 45 -4.98 12.92 5.71
N PRO A 46 -6.26 12.99 6.06
CA PRO A 46 -6.95 14.28 6.16
C PRO A 46 -6.35 15.18 7.23
N ALA A 47 -5.96 14.64 8.39
CA ALA A 47 -5.35 15.43 9.45
C ALA A 47 -3.96 15.95 9.03
N TYR A 48 -3.13 15.13 8.41
CA TYR A 48 -1.85 15.55 7.86
C TYR A 48 -2.01 16.66 6.82
N LYS A 49 -2.92 16.48 5.86
CA LYS A 49 -3.18 17.49 4.82
C LYS A 49 -3.65 18.83 5.42
N GLN A 50 -4.48 18.78 6.46
CA GLN A 50 -4.89 20.01 7.18
C GLN A 50 -3.72 20.68 7.90
N MET A 51 -2.86 19.89 8.55
CA MET A 51 -1.67 20.40 9.22
C MET A 51 -0.72 21.09 8.22
N ILE A 52 -0.36 20.42 7.11
CA ILE A 52 0.52 20.98 6.08
C ILE A 52 0.00 22.31 5.52
N LYS A 53 -1.33 22.47 5.37
CA LYS A 53 -1.93 23.74 4.92
C LYS A 53 -1.73 24.86 5.93
N LYS A 54 -1.65 24.54 7.23
CA LYS A 54 -1.50 25.54 8.32
C LYS A 54 -0.05 25.92 8.60
N LEU A 55 0.90 25.05 8.27
CA LEU A 55 2.33 25.31 8.48
C LEU A 55 2.77 26.59 7.76
N LYS A 56 3.52 27.42 8.49
CA LYS A 56 4.10 28.67 8.04
C LYS A 56 5.62 28.67 8.27
N PRO A 57 6.35 29.55 7.58
CA PRO A 57 7.79 29.71 7.81
C PRO A 57 8.12 29.91 9.30
N GLY A 58 9.12 29.16 9.77
CA GLY A 58 9.58 29.19 11.17
C GLY A 58 8.69 28.44 12.17
N ASP A 59 7.67 27.68 11.72
CA ASP A 59 6.94 26.74 12.58
C ASP A 59 7.73 25.41 12.71
N LEU A 60 7.47 24.65 13.77
CA LEU A 60 8.12 23.36 14.04
C LEU A 60 7.13 22.21 14.00
N LEU A 61 7.38 21.24 13.14
CA LEU A 61 6.67 19.96 13.15
C LEU A 61 7.46 18.92 13.94
N ILE A 62 6.84 18.29 14.94
CA ILE A 62 7.42 17.18 15.71
C ILE A 62 6.72 15.88 15.33
N VAL A 63 7.52 14.86 14.96
CA VAL A 63 7.06 13.50 14.72
C VAL A 63 7.90 12.51 15.53
N LYS A 64 7.31 11.42 15.99
CA LYS A 64 8.06 10.43 16.76
C LYS A 64 9.12 9.74 15.91
N SER A 65 8.78 9.34 14.67
CA SER A 65 9.63 8.61 13.76
C SER A 65 9.40 9.04 12.31
N ILE A 66 10.43 8.90 11.47
CA ILE A 66 10.41 9.36 10.07
C ILE A 66 9.34 8.65 9.22
N ASP A 67 9.03 7.38 9.55
CA ASP A 67 8.01 6.59 8.86
C ASP A 67 6.58 7.14 9.06
N ARG A 68 6.39 8.12 9.94
CA ARG A 68 5.12 8.84 10.06
C ARG A 68 4.88 9.74 8.85
N LEU A 69 5.92 10.23 8.21
CA LEU A 69 5.81 11.11 7.03
C LEU A 69 5.44 10.35 5.75
N GLY A 70 5.92 9.12 5.58
CA GLY A 70 5.71 8.34 4.38
C GLY A 70 5.68 6.83 4.63
N ARG A 71 5.28 6.05 3.62
CA ARG A 71 5.31 4.58 3.61
C ARG A 71 6.53 4.02 2.90
N ASN A 72 7.04 4.79 2.00
CA ASN A 72 8.22 4.49 1.20
C ASN A 72 9.14 5.70 1.19
N TYR A 73 10.30 5.47 0.63
CA TYR A 73 11.34 6.46 0.54
C TYR A 73 10.94 7.74 -0.20
N GLU A 74 10.39 7.58 -1.40
CA GLU A 74 10.04 8.71 -2.28
C GLU A 74 9.05 9.64 -1.60
N GLU A 75 8.09 9.04 -0.89
CA GLU A 75 7.07 9.77 -0.17
C GLU A 75 7.64 10.52 1.06
N ILE A 76 8.55 9.89 1.80
CA ILE A 76 9.23 10.54 2.93
C ILE A 76 10.05 11.74 2.44
N LEU A 77 10.83 11.58 1.36
CA LEU A 77 11.59 12.68 0.77
C LEU A 77 10.71 13.82 0.30
N GLU A 78 9.62 13.50 -0.38
CA GLU A 78 8.70 14.52 -0.87
C GLU A 78 8.05 15.30 0.28
N GLN A 79 7.59 14.60 1.34
CA GLN A 79 7.03 15.28 2.50
C GLN A 79 8.09 16.13 3.24
N TRP A 80 9.30 15.62 3.35
CA TRP A 80 10.42 16.39 3.92
C TRP A 80 10.67 17.67 3.12
N ARG A 81 10.75 17.56 1.79
CA ARG A 81 10.93 18.70 0.89
C ARG A 81 9.80 19.72 1.03
N ILE A 82 8.54 19.27 1.06
CA ILE A 82 7.38 20.14 1.25
C ILE A 82 7.50 20.91 2.56
N ILE A 83 7.83 20.24 3.67
CA ILE A 83 7.91 20.88 5.00
C ILE A 83 9.07 21.87 5.04
N THR A 84 10.29 21.44 4.68
CA THR A 84 11.50 22.23 4.88
C THR A 84 11.74 23.29 3.80
N LYS A 85 11.42 22.99 2.54
CA LYS A 85 11.71 23.90 1.41
C LYS A 85 10.50 24.73 0.99
N GLU A 86 9.31 24.12 0.86
CA GLU A 86 8.12 24.86 0.41
C GLU A 86 7.45 25.62 1.53
N LYS A 87 7.29 25.00 2.71
CA LYS A 87 6.69 25.62 3.87
C LYS A 87 7.69 26.43 4.69
N GLN A 88 8.98 26.20 4.50
CA GLN A 88 10.06 26.80 5.28
C GLN A 88 9.84 26.59 6.79
N ALA A 89 9.29 25.44 7.15
CA ALA A 89 9.06 25.03 8.52
C ALA A 89 10.15 24.04 8.95
N ASP A 90 10.44 24.02 10.24
CA ASP A 90 11.36 23.06 10.81
C ASP A 90 10.69 21.72 11.09
N ILE A 91 11.50 20.67 11.12
CA ILE A 91 11.04 19.33 11.48
C ILE A 91 12.00 18.70 12.50
N ARG A 92 11.40 18.04 13.50
CA ARG A 92 12.10 17.25 14.51
C ARG A 92 11.59 15.83 14.53
N VAL A 93 12.50 14.87 14.35
CA VAL A 93 12.21 13.43 14.43
C VAL A 93 12.77 12.89 15.72
N LEU A 94 11.91 12.51 16.68
CA LEU A 94 12.31 12.25 18.08
C LEU A 94 13.25 11.03 18.22
N ASP A 95 13.09 10.00 17.40
CA ASP A 95 13.95 8.82 17.42
C ASP A 95 15.22 8.98 16.57
N MET A 96 15.39 10.12 15.88
CA MET A 96 16.55 10.43 15.04
C MET A 96 16.98 11.90 15.23
N PRO A 97 17.74 12.20 16.29
CA PRO A 97 18.14 13.60 16.58
C PRO A 97 18.91 14.29 15.45
N LEU A 98 19.59 13.52 14.58
CA LEU A 98 20.25 14.07 13.38
C LEU A 98 19.26 14.64 12.35
N LEU A 99 17.99 14.28 12.44
CA LEU A 99 16.89 14.79 11.61
C LEU A 99 16.10 15.89 12.35
N ASP A 100 16.79 16.77 13.06
CA ASP A 100 16.23 17.95 13.71
C ASP A 100 16.75 19.20 13.02
N THR A 101 15.93 19.80 12.17
CA THR A 101 16.31 21.02 11.44
C THR A 101 16.24 22.27 12.32
N SER A 102 15.55 22.21 13.47
CA SER A 102 15.36 23.35 14.36
C SER A 102 16.62 23.69 15.19
N ILE A 103 17.54 22.74 15.34
CA ILE A 103 18.79 22.94 16.11
C ILE A 103 19.88 23.56 15.23
N HIS A 104 19.86 23.26 13.94
CA HIS A 104 20.88 23.68 13.00
C HIS A 104 20.32 24.75 12.05
N LEU A 105 20.29 25.98 12.54
CA LEU A 105 19.81 27.15 11.78
C LEU A 105 20.76 27.56 10.65
N ASP A 106 21.90 26.87 10.48
CA ASP A 106 22.83 27.12 9.41
C ASP A 106 22.66 26.18 8.20
N LEU A 107 23.19 26.57 7.07
CA LEU A 107 23.18 25.78 5.83
C LEU A 107 23.77 24.38 6.02
N THR A 108 24.73 24.23 6.92
CA THR A 108 25.46 22.99 7.20
C THR A 108 24.56 21.95 7.85
N GLY A 109 23.75 22.34 8.83
CA GLY A 109 22.83 21.44 9.52
C GLY A 109 21.72 20.94 8.62
N THR A 110 21.16 21.82 7.78
CA THR A 110 20.17 21.42 6.77
C THR A 110 20.76 20.43 5.76
N LEU A 111 21.99 20.66 5.32
CA LEU A 111 22.69 19.76 4.41
C LEU A 111 22.96 18.39 5.03
N ILE A 112 23.39 18.35 6.30
CA ILE A 112 23.61 17.10 7.03
C ILE A 112 22.29 16.31 7.15
N ALA A 113 21.19 16.95 7.52
CA ALA A 113 19.89 16.30 7.60
C ALA A 113 19.44 15.76 6.25
N ASP A 114 19.62 16.50 5.17
CA ASP A 114 19.29 16.05 3.81
C ASP A 114 20.15 14.83 3.39
N ILE A 115 21.44 14.82 3.70
CA ILE A 115 22.35 13.69 3.41
C ILE A 115 21.98 12.46 4.24
N VAL A 116 21.73 12.60 5.53
CA VAL A 116 21.33 11.52 6.42
C VAL A 116 20.01 10.92 5.95
N LEU A 117 19.05 11.74 5.55
CA LEU A 117 17.79 11.29 5.01
C LEU A 117 17.98 10.47 3.73
N GLN A 118 18.81 10.94 2.79
CA GLN A 118 19.12 10.20 1.56
C GLN A 118 19.78 8.86 1.86
N LEU A 119 20.74 8.82 2.80
CA LEU A 119 21.46 7.60 3.17
C LEU A 119 20.51 6.56 3.80
N LEU A 120 19.70 6.96 4.79
CA LEU A 120 18.72 6.07 5.44
C LEU A 120 17.75 5.50 4.44
N SER A 121 17.40 6.26 3.48
CA SER A 121 16.49 5.94 2.40
C SER A 121 17.06 4.93 1.43
N TYR A 122 18.30 5.11 1.05
CA TYR A 122 19.05 4.15 0.25
C TYR A 122 19.13 2.79 0.98
N VAL A 123 19.49 2.80 2.27
CA VAL A 123 19.54 1.59 3.09
C VAL A 123 18.20 0.89 3.16
N ALA A 124 17.11 1.62 3.40
CA ALA A 124 15.75 1.05 3.45
C ALA A 124 15.31 0.46 2.11
N GLN A 125 15.67 1.10 0.99
CA GLN A 125 15.39 0.57 -0.35
C GLN A 125 16.19 -0.71 -0.62
N SER A 126 17.48 -0.69 -0.35
CA SER A 126 18.38 -1.84 -0.50
C SER A 126 17.91 -3.05 0.31
N GLU A 127 17.48 -2.83 1.56
CA GLU A 127 16.94 -3.91 2.41
C GLU A 127 15.65 -4.52 1.81
N ARG A 128 14.73 -3.70 1.29
CA ARG A 128 13.52 -4.20 0.61
C ARG A 128 13.84 -5.02 -0.63
N GLU A 129 14.82 -4.59 -1.42
CA GLU A 129 15.24 -5.32 -2.61
C GLU A 129 15.88 -6.66 -2.24
N ASN A 130 16.73 -6.67 -1.21
CA ASN A 130 17.34 -7.88 -0.68
C ASN A 130 16.30 -8.88 -0.15
N ILE A 131 15.27 -8.40 0.58
CA ILE A 131 14.18 -9.25 1.06
C ILE A 131 13.40 -9.85 -0.13
N ARG A 132 13.06 -9.05 -1.13
CA ARG A 132 12.35 -9.53 -2.33
C ARG A 132 13.18 -10.56 -3.11
N GLN A 133 14.49 -10.32 -3.22
CA GLN A 133 15.39 -11.23 -3.90
C GLN A 133 15.48 -12.57 -3.17
N ARG A 134 15.73 -12.57 -1.85
CA ARG A 134 15.74 -13.78 -1.02
C ARG A 134 14.40 -14.53 -1.10
N GLN A 135 13.29 -13.82 -1.12
CA GLN A 135 11.96 -14.41 -1.27
C GLN A 135 11.78 -15.09 -2.63
N LYS A 136 12.22 -14.44 -3.72
CA LYS A 136 12.19 -15.06 -5.08
C LYS A 136 13.04 -16.32 -5.13
N GLU A 137 14.25 -16.27 -4.59
CA GLU A 137 15.17 -17.41 -4.53
C GLU A 137 14.58 -18.54 -3.70
N GLY A 138 14.02 -18.24 -2.53
CA GLY A 138 13.34 -19.21 -1.69
C GLY A 138 12.15 -19.88 -2.37
N ILE A 139 11.32 -19.12 -3.08
CA ILE A 139 10.19 -19.65 -3.86
C ILE A 139 10.70 -20.53 -5.01
N ALA A 140 11.74 -20.10 -5.73
CA ALA A 140 12.32 -20.87 -6.82
C ALA A 140 12.89 -22.21 -6.32
N ALA A 141 13.65 -22.20 -5.22
CA ALA A 141 14.20 -23.39 -4.59
C ALA A 141 13.10 -24.33 -4.06
N ALA A 142 12.03 -23.80 -3.49
CA ALA A 142 10.91 -24.62 -3.03
C ALA A 142 10.13 -25.24 -4.20
N LYS A 143 9.91 -24.51 -5.30
CA LYS A 143 9.30 -25.04 -6.53
C LYS A 143 10.16 -26.17 -7.13
N ALA A 144 11.46 -26.02 -7.15
CA ALA A 144 12.40 -27.06 -7.63
C ALA A 144 12.31 -28.34 -6.80
N ARG A 145 11.93 -28.26 -5.52
CA ARG A 145 11.66 -29.40 -4.63
C ARG A 145 10.24 -29.94 -4.72
N GLY A 146 9.41 -29.43 -5.67
CA GLY A 146 8.04 -29.87 -5.87
C GLY A 146 7.00 -29.21 -4.95
N VAL A 147 7.37 -28.18 -4.18
CA VAL A 147 6.41 -27.45 -3.36
C VAL A 147 5.49 -26.63 -4.25
N VAL A 148 4.19 -26.87 -4.15
CA VAL A 148 3.14 -26.13 -4.87
C VAL A 148 2.72 -24.94 -3.98
N PHE A 149 2.82 -23.74 -4.54
CA PHE A 149 2.37 -22.51 -3.87
C PHE A 149 0.99 -22.10 -4.36
N GLY A 150 0.19 -21.57 -3.47
CA GLY A 150 -1.17 -21.09 -3.75
C GLY A 150 -2.23 -21.96 -3.07
N ALA A 151 -3.48 -21.57 -3.27
CA ALA A 151 -4.60 -22.37 -2.79
C ALA A 151 -4.68 -23.69 -3.58
N GLU A 152 -4.99 -24.76 -2.89
CA GLU A 152 -5.24 -26.06 -3.51
C GLU A 152 -6.32 -25.93 -4.59
N ARG A 153 -6.05 -26.49 -5.77
CA ARG A 153 -7.05 -26.49 -6.84
C ARG A 153 -8.18 -27.43 -6.44
N LYS A 154 -9.36 -26.86 -6.24
CA LYS A 154 -10.56 -27.69 -6.08
C LYS A 154 -10.83 -28.43 -7.38
N GLU A 155 -11.19 -29.69 -7.26
CA GLU A 155 -11.60 -30.53 -8.41
C GLU A 155 -12.96 -30.04 -8.93
N ILE A 156 -13.16 -30.21 -10.23
CA ILE A 156 -14.43 -29.90 -10.88
C ILE A 156 -15.38 -31.02 -10.54
N PRO A 157 -16.56 -30.76 -9.93
CA PRO A 157 -17.55 -31.80 -9.63
C PRO A 157 -17.95 -32.57 -10.87
N ASP A 158 -18.24 -33.88 -10.71
CA ASP A 158 -18.62 -34.74 -11.83
C ASP A 158 -19.93 -34.28 -12.49
N ASP A 159 -20.85 -33.72 -11.72
CA ASP A 159 -22.13 -33.19 -12.17
C ASP A 159 -22.06 -31.73 -12.67
N PHE A 160 -20.85 -31.14 -12.76
CA PHE A 160 -20.64 -29.76 -13.18
C PHE A 160 -21.32 -29.38 -14.48
N ASP A 161 -21.24 -30.29 -15.50
CA ASP A 161 -21.80 -30.04 -16.84
C ASP A 161 -23.32 -29.98 -16.79
N GLU A 162 -23.97 -30.88 -16.02
CA GLU A 162 -25.42 -30.86 -15.83
C GLU A 162 -25.88 -29.52 -15.19
N TRP A 163 -25.22 -29.14 -14.10
CA TRP A 163 -25.52 -27.89 -13.41
C TRP A 163 -25.21 -26.66 -14.27
N PHE A 164 -24.17 -26.71 -15.10
CA PHE A 164 -23.85 -25.66 -16.06
C PHE A 164 -24.97 -25.49 -17.08
N TYR A 165 -25.52 -26.56 -17.64
CA TYR A 165 -26.65 -26.44 -18.57
C TYR A 165 -27.94 -25.96 -17.90
N ARG A 166 -28.22 -26.37 -16.68
CA ARG A 166 -29.35 -25.78 -15.88
C ARG A 166 -29.19 -24.29 -15.69
N TRP A 167 -27.97 -23.85 -15.36
CA TRP A 167 -27.68 -22.42 -15.28
C TRP A 167 -27.84 -21.72 -16.63
N ARG A 168 -27.38 -22.32 -17.71
CA ARG A 168 -27.59 -21.78 -19.07
C ARG A 168 -29.07 -21.66 -19.44
N ARG A 169 -29.92 -22.59 -19.05
CA ARG A 169 -31.37 -22.55 -19.23
C ARG A 169 -32.09 -21.59 -18.27
N ARG A 170 -31.32 -20.90 -17.39
CA ARG A 170 -31.85 -19.99 -16.35
C ARG A 170 -32.72 -20.69 -15.29
N GLU A 171 -32.59 -21.97 -15.11
CA GLU A 171 -33.23 -22.74 -14.05
C GLU A 171 -32.64 -22.45 -12.68
N ILE A 172 -31.36 -22.07 -12.65
CA ILE A 172 -30.62 -21.66 -11.47
C ILE A 172 -29.84 -20.36 -11.72
N THR A 173 -29.49 -19.65 -10.65
CA THR A 173 -28.66 -18.45 -10.69
C THR A 173 -27.17 -18.80 -10.68
N SER A 174 -26.32 -17.84 -11.08
CA SER A 174 -24.86 -18.00 -10.97
C SER A 174 -24.38 -18.19 -9.52
N SER A 175 -25.10 -17.63 -8.55
CA SER A 175 -24.79 -17.81 -7.12
C SER A 175 -25.10 -19.24 -6.68
N GLN A 176 -26.24 -19.79 -7.07
CA GLN A 176 -26.61 -21.19 -6.77
C GLN A 176 -25.66 -22.18 -7.43
N MET A 177 -25.23 -21.93 -8.68
CA MET A 177 -24.20 -22.72 -9.34
C MET A 177 -22.87 -22.70 -8.58
N ALA A 178 -22.45 -21.52 -8.14
CA ALA A 178 -21.20 -21.32 -7.38
C ALA A 178 -21.25 -21.99 -5.99
N GLU A 179 -22.39 -21.89 -5.32
CA GLU A 179 -22.65 -22.53 -4.03
C GLU A 179 -22.63 -24.05 -4.14
N HIS A 180 -23.29 -24.62 -5.13
CA HIS A 180 -23.24 -26.07 -5.42
C HIS A 180 -21.82 -26.59 -5.60
N CYS A 181 -21.01 -25.86 -6.38
CA CYS A 181 -19.61 -26.21 -6.60
C CYS A 181 -18.69 -25.86 -5.40
N GLY A 182 -19.18 -25.19 -4.38
CA GLY A 182 -18.40 -24.72 -3.23
C GLY A 182 -17.25 -23.77 -3.61
N VAL A 183 -17.42 -22.96 -4.68
CA VAL A 183 -16.39 -22.05 -5.21
C VAL A 183 -16.98 -20.68 -5.52
N HIS A 184 -16.11 -19.70 -5.75
CA HIS A 184 -16.55 -18.39 -6.23
C HIS A 184 -16.99 -18.46 -7.70
N VAL A 185 -17.94 -17.62 -8.09
CA VAL A 185 -18.51 -17.56 -9.45
C VAL A 185 -17.43 -17.46 -10.54
N THR A 186 -16.36 -16.70 -10.31
CA THR A 186 -15.24 -16.61 -11.26
C THR A 186 -14.55 -17.94 -11.53
N THR A 187 -14.55 -18.86 -10.56
CA THR A 187 -14.01 -20.21 -10.71
C THR A 187 -14.92 -21.07 -11.58
N VAL A 188 -16.23 -20.94 -11.44
CA VAL A 188 -17.22 -21.62 -12.31
C VAL A 188 -16.97 -21.23 -13.78
N TYR A 189 -16.80 -19.95 -14.07
CA TYR A 189 -16.47 -19.48 -15.43
C TYR A 189 -15.17 -20.06 -15.96
N ARG A 190 -14.14 -20.15 -15.13
CA ARG A 190 -12.87 -20.76 -15.51
C ARG A 190 -13.03 -22.24 -15.83
N TRP A 191 -13.75 -23.00 -15.00
CA TRP A 191 -14.00 -24.42 -15.20
C TRP A 191 -14.82 -24.71 -16.46
N ALA A 192 -15.85 -23.89 -16.72
CA ALA A 192 -16.62 -24.00 -17.94
C ALA A 192 -15.73 -23.82 -19.19
N LYS A 193 -14.78 -22.87 -19.12
CA LYS A 193 -13.81 -22.65 -20.19
C LYS A 193 -12.81 -23.80 -20.32
N GLU A 194 -12.32 -24.35 -19.21
CA GLU A 194 -11.41 -25.51 -19.18
C GLU A 194 -12.06 -26.75 -19.78
N ARG A 195 -13.37 -26.93 -19.58
CA ARG A 195 -14.16 -28.04 -20.19
C ARG A 195 -14.67 -27.74 -21.61
N GLY A 196 -14.35 -26.57 -22.17
CA GLY A 196 -14.80 -26.21 -23.54
C GLY A 196 -16.31 -26.03 -23.67
N LEU A 197 -17.00 -25.74 -22.53
CA LEU A 197 -18.45 -25.56 -22.57
C LEU A 197 -18.80 -24.21 -23.24
N PRO A 198 -19.90 -24.14 -24.04
CA PRO A 198 -20.21 -22.96 -24.84
C PRO A 198 -20.54 -21.75 -23.94
N PHE A 199 -19.70 -20.72 -24.03
CA PHE A 199 -19.82 -19.48 -23.26
C PHE A 199 -20.15 -18.31 -24.19
N GLU A 200 -21.33 -18.33 -24.80
CA GLU A 200 -21.85 -17.15 -25.47
C GLU A 200 -22.45 -16.21 -24.42
N SER A 201 -22.04 -14.94 -24.46
CA SER A 201 -22.52 -13.91 -23.57
C SER A 201 -24.06 -13.83 -23.62
N MET A 202 -24.73 -14.04 -22.49
CA MET A 202 -26.20 -13.96 -22.38
C MET A 202 -26.74 -12.53 -22.57
N THR A 203 -25.89 -11.54 -22.77
CA THR A 203 -26.29 -10.10 -22.81
C THR A 203 -25.95 -9.41 -24.12
N GLY A 204 -25.44 -10.11 -25.15
CA GLY A 204 -25.07 -9.47 -26.42
C GLY A 204 -23.97 -8.39 -26.32
N LYS A 205 -23.41 -8.15 -25.14
CA LYS A 205 -22.27 -7.23 -24.94
C LYS A 205 -20.99 -8.06 -24.85
N PRO A 206 -19.93 -7.72 -25.60
CA PRO A 206 -18.66 -8.43 -25.49
C PRO A 206 -18.13 -8.25 -24.05
N SER A 207 -17.65 -9.36 -23.46
CA SER A 207 -17.04 -9.35 -22.14
C SER A 207 -15.87 -8.38 -22.13
N HIS A 208 -15.82 -7.49 -21.17
CA HIS A 208 -14.74 -6.50 -20.97
C HIS A 208 -13.34 -7.14 -20.80
N TYR A 209 -13.27 -8.47 -20.67
CA TYR A 209 -12.02 -9.24 -20.52
C TYR A 209 -11.49 -9.82 -21.84
N ALA A 210 -12.24 -9.79 -22.94
CA ALA A 210 -11.79 -10.35 -24.22
C ALA A 210 -10.78 -9.47 -24.98
N ASN A 211 -10.75 -8.16 -24.68
CA ASN A 211 -9.96 -7.19 -25.48
C ASN A 211 -8.50 -6.97 -25.02
N LYS A 212 -8.02 -7.60 -23.95
CA LYS A 212 -6.62 -7.37 -23.49
C LYS A 212 -5.58 -8.35 -24.00
N ARG A 213 -5.94 -9.38 -24.75
CA ARG A 213 -4.98 -10.38 -25.28
C ARG A 213 -4.69 -10.29 -26.79
N THR A 214 -5.48 -9.55 -27.55
CA THR A 214 -5.29 -9.44 -29.02
C THR A 214 -4.38 -8.27 -29.42
N GLU A 215 -4.01 -7.37 -28.54
CA GLU A 215 -3.08 -6.27 -28.84
C GLU A 215 -1.60 -6.57 -28.57
N ALA A 216 -1.31 -7.65 -27.82
CA ALA A 216 0.09 -8.03 -27.53
C ALA A 216 0.78 -8.88 -28.60
N GLU A 217 0.03 -9.37 -29.63
CA GLU A 217 0.58 -10.23 -30.68
C GLU A 217 0.76 -9.55 -32.05
N LYS A 218 0.57 -8.22 -32.10
CA LYS A 218 0.79 -7.44 -33.35
C LYS A 218 1.87 -6.37 -33.21
N THR A 219 3.09 -6.78 -32.90
CA THR A 219 4.25 -5.93 -33.18
C THR A 219 5.27 -6.76 -33.98
N PRO A 220 5.41 -6.55 -35.28
CA PRO A 220 6.48 -7.20 -36.04
C PRO A 220 7.81 -6.51 -35.69
N SER A 221 8.79 -7.34 -35.40
CA SER A 221 10.21 -6.99 -35.29
C SER A 221 10.69 -6.22 -36.53
N ARG A 222 11.27 -5.08 -36.24
CA ARG A 222 12.28 -4.45 -37.12
C ARG A 222 13.46 -3.99 -36.26
#